data_db6f2d4f0a664b49ceebae611ac09f8d
#
_entry.id   db6f2d4f0a664b49ceebae611ac09f8d
#
_cell.length_a   1.000
_cell.length_b   1.000
_cell.length_c   1.000
_cell.angle_alpha   90.00
_cell.angle_beta   90.00
_cell.angle_gamma   90.00
#
_symmetry.space_group_name_H-M   'P 1'
#
loop_
_entity.id
_entity.type
_entity.pdbx_description
1 polymer ?
#
loop_
_entity_poly.entity_id
_entity_poly.type
_entity_poly.pdbx_seq_one_letter_code
_entity_poly.pdbx_strand_id
1 'polypeptide(L)'
;LAHYSERYTDVINWYDEFAARTTSNSVLQPLTLALKAGALFRTGQQKEAAYLFSKVFAASTAKRISNYLGFNWSVDRKATKNDYLDKCKDDKERAAMLALFALSSSDNSLPDMKEIFRLNPASEELEVLVVREINKLEEKYFTPAMLKVPGGKPFYFTWEDESKDSVMRESEKEVKELSSFLDNVGQSKKVSNPGLFENAAAYAAYMTRDYTTAKKYLADAEKMPLTQKVKDQWALTNLLVTINEKDKIDAAFEEQLLPSLQWIAEKVKAEKAVTLNYWQVQQWRSIYRNLMSEILAKRYHEQGDLAKEALCIGNADHMMKGQQNYYGSVNGIDFLRNNLMSKDVEKLYSLLTTNQPSKFESYLFAYNSVTKKEVVDFAGTSYVREYDFAKAIDWFKKSADKKAIVKNPFIDVLYDVEEQLADEKKFSTTKLAFAQEMLKLEQQAKLPATAAKSFYKMALGMYNITYYGHTWEMVQYYRSGSDGYYVPENGTGFQKEYYGAFKAKEYFEKAMDAGTDKNFKARCLFMMAKCAQKQVHQPQYSEYKTNWDKYDEDQKAYWAKFKANTYFPQFVKEYGNTAFYKEAFSSCSYLRDFVKKK
;
A
#
# COMPACT_ATOMS: atom_id res chain seq x y z
N LEU A 1 -9.79 21.02 45.74
CA LEU A 1 -11.00 20.39 46.26
C LEU A 1 -12.26 21.09 45.74
N ALA A 2 -12.43 22.41 45.89
CA ALA A 2 -13.65 23.14 45.50
C ALA A 2 -14.05 22.89 44.01
N HIS A 3 -13.11 22.86 43.08
CA HIS A 3 -13.39 22.56 41.67
C HIS A 3 -13.97 21.14 41.47
N TYR A 4 -13.43 20.15 42.19
CA TYR A 4 -13.92 18.77 42.12
C TYR A 4 -15.21 18.53 42.88
N SER A 5 -15.57 19.47 43.78
CA SER A 5 -16.86 19.50 44.50
C SER A 5 -17.88 20.42 43.83
N GLU A 6 -17.63 20.81 42.56
CA GLU A 6 -18.50 21.63 41.71
C GLU A 6 -18.81 23.04 42.27
N ARG A 7 -18.03 23.49 43.25
CA ARG A 7 -18.14 24.84 43.83
C ARG A 7 -17.40 25.86 42.94
N TYR A 8 -17.83 25.99 41.70
CA TYR A 8 -17.11 26.75 40.68
C TYR A 8 -17.02 28.25 40.99
N THR A 9 -18.07 28.84 41.55
CA THR A 9 -18.05 30.26 41.96
C THR A 9 -17.00 30.51 43.05
N ASP A 10 -16.86 29.59 44.00
CA ASP A 10 -15.85 29.73 45.06
C ASP A 10 -14.42 29.60 44.47
N VAL A 11 -14.23 28.73 43.51
CA VAL A 11 -12.93 28.62 42.81
C VAL A 11 -12.54 29.93 42.15
N ILE A 12 -13.47 30.58 41.47
CA ILE A 12 -13.24 31.86 40.79
C ILE A 12 -12.89 32.93 41.83
N ASN A 13 -13.73 33.09 42.89
CA ASN A 13 -13.54 34.10 43.92
C ASN A 13 -12.22 33.91 44.68
N TRP A 14 -11.91 32.69 45.12
CA TRP A 14 -10.66 32.39 45.83
C TRP A 14 -9.43 32.60 44.98
N TYR A 15 -9.52 32.28 43.66
CA TYR A 15 -8.41 32.61 42.77
C TYR A 15 -8.16 34.12 42.74
N ASP A 16 -9.19 34.94 42.58
CA ASP A 16 -9.08 36.41 42.47
C ASP A 16 -8.64 37.05 43.76
N GLU A 17 -9.10 36.52 44.90
CA GLU A 17 -8.79 37.05 46.24
C GLU A 17 -7.36 36.68 46.69
N PHE A 18 -6.95 35.42 46.47
CA PHE A 18 -5.69 34.89 47.03
C PHE A 18 -4.63 34.58 45.97
N ALA A 19 -4.96 33.72 44.97
CA ALA A 19 -3.95 33.21 44.06
C ALA A 19 -3.44 34.26 43.06
N ALA A 20 -4.31 35.16 42.59
CA ALA A 20 -3.93 36.22 41.63
C ALA A 20 -2.95 37.23 42.22
N ARG A 21 -2.91 37.38 43.53
CA ARG A 21 -2.03 38.33 44.26
C ARG A 21 -0.68 37.70 44.62
N THR A 22 -0.52 36.41 44.38
CA THR A 22 0.71 35.69 44.73
C THR A 22 1.74 35.84 43.63
N THR A 23 2.89 36.41 43.92
CA THR A 23 4.06 36.51 43.02
C THR A 23 4.97 35.32 43.26
N SER A 24 4.61 34.15 42.76
CA SER A 24 5.42 32.93 42.88
C SER A 24 5.74 32.33 41.52
N ASN A 25 6.98 31.92 41.30
CA ASN A 25 7.37 31.13 40.10
C ASN A 25 7.04 29.64 40.27
N SER A 26 6.16 29.30 41.20
CA SER A 26 5.75 27.91 41.44
C SER A 26 4.88 27.38 40.31
N VAL A 27 5.05 26.10 39.99
CA VAL A 27 4.19 25.35 39.05
C VAL A 27 2.70 25.36 39.49
N LEU A 28 2.41 25.66 40.75
CA LEU A 28 1.05 25.76 41.28
C LEU A 28 0.29 26.97 40.71
N GLN A 29 0.96 28.05 40.34
CA GLN A 29 0.32 29.24 39.81
C GLN A 29 -0.40 29.01 38.47
N PRO A 30 0.23 28.44 37.42
CA PRO A 30 -0.49 28.05 36.21
C PRO A 30 -1.55 26.96 36.46
N LEU A 31 -1.33 26.06 37.44
CA LEU A 31 -2.34 25.05 37.78
C LEU A 31 -3.61 25.67 38.41
N THR A 32 -3.46 26.65 39.32
CA THR A 32 -4.62 27.34 39.89
C THR A 32 -5.37 28.17 38.86
N LEU A 33 -4.65 28.80 37.91
CA LEU A 33 -5.26 29.53 36.81
C LEU A 33 -6.06 28.58 35.88
N ALA A 34 -5.53 27.36 35.61
CA ALA A 34 -6.25 26.34 34.84
C ALA A 34 -7.55 25.90 35.57
N LEU A 35 -7.54 25.76 36.89
CA LEU A 35 -8.75 25.46 37.68
C LEU A 35 -9.78 26.57 37.59
N LYS A 36 -9.34 27.86 37.64
CA LYS A 36 -10.24 29.01 37.40
C LYS A 36 -10.84 28.97 36.01
N ALA A 37 -10.01 28.71 34.97
CA ALA A 37 -10.49 28.59 33.60
C ALA A 37 -11.56 27.50 33.47
N GLY A 38 -11.33 26.33 34.07
CA GLY A 38 -12.31 25.25 34.13
C GLY A 38 -13.60 25.62 34.84
N ALA A 39 -13.53 26.39 35.95
CA ALA A 39 -14.68 26.87 36.65
C ALA A 39 -15.51 27.89 35.84
N LEU A 40 -14.83 28.81 35.13
CA LEU A 40 -15.46 29.75 34.20
C LEU A 40 -16.17 29.04 33.04
N PHE A 41 -15.57 27.99 32.50
CA PHE A 41 -16.20 27.16 31.48
C PHE A 41 -17.51 26.54 32.02
N ARG A 42 -17.48 25.98 33.23
CA ARG A 42 -18.64 25.34 33.87
C ARG A 42 -19.74 26.35 34.27
N THR A 43 -19.40 27.61 34.47
CA THR A 43 -20.36 28.70 34.78
C THR A 43 -20.81 29.47 33.53
N GLY A 44 -20.51 28.98 32.32
CA GLY A 44 -20.97 29.56 31.06
C GLY A 44 -20.14 30.73 30.52
N GLN A 45 -19.02 31.06 31.18
CA GLN A 45 -18.12 32.16 30.78
C GLN A 45 -17.05 31.66 29.82
N GLN A 46 -17.48 31.07 28.67
CA GLN A 46 -16.63 30.31 27.75
C GLN A 46 -15.49 31.14 27.15
N LYS A 47 -15.75 32.37 26.68
CA LYS A 47 -14.70 33.22 26.06
C LYS A 47 -13.59 33.57 27.06
N GLU A 48 -13.93 33.82 28.33
CA GLU A 48 -12.95 34.08 29.38
C GLU A 48 -12.16 32.79 29.73
N ALA A 49 -12.86 31.67 29.81
CA ALA A 49 -12.22 30.38 30.02
C ALA A 49 -11.19 30.06 28.89
N ALA A 50 -11.55 30.23 27.63
CA ALA A 50 -10.64 30.05 26.49
C ALA A 50 -9.40 30.95 26.61
N TYR A 51 -9.58 32.21 26.94
CA TYR A 51 -8.47 33.13 27.14
C TYR A 51 -7.54 32.68 28.28
N LEU A 52 -8.06 32.26 29.40
CA LEU A 52 -7.23 31.78 30.52
C LEU A 52 -6.53 30.46 30.19
N PHE A 53 -7.20 29.53 29.49
CA PHE A 53 -6.57 28.30 29.03
C PHE A 53 -5.40 28.59 28.06
N SER A 54 -5.52 29.59 27.18
CA SER A 54 -4.43 29.99 26.29
C SER A 54 -3.21 30.53 27.04
N LYS A 55 -3.45 31.31 28.12
CA LYS A 55 -2.37 31.79 29.00
C LYS A 55 -1.63 30.66 29.69
N VAL A 56 -2.37 29.68 30.24
CA VAL A 56 -1.74 28.52 30.90
C VAL A 56 -0.99 27.66 29.90
N PHE A 57 -1.53 27.49 28.69
CA PHE A 57 -0.88 26.75 27.62
C PHE A 57 0.50 27.37 27.27
N ALA A 58 0.58 28.69 27.15
CA ALA A 58 1.82 29.40 26.87
C ALA A 58 2.81 29.37 28.05
N ALA A 59 2.31 29.41 29.28
CA ALA A 59 3.14 29.55 30.48
C ALA A 59 3.65 28.21 31.07
N SER A 60 3.04 27.05 30.72
CA SER A 60 3.30 25.78 31.39
C SER A 60 3.36 24.59 30.45
N THR A 61 4.56 24.04 30.27
CA THR A 61 4.77 22.81 29.49
C THR A 61 4.08 21.59 30.13
N ALA A 62 4.03 21.53 31.47
CA ALA A 62 3.46 20.38 32.19
C ALA A 62 1.95 20.21 31.99
N LYS A 63 1.24 21.27 31.57
CA LYS A 63 -0.22 21.26 31.38
C LYS A 63 -0.67 21.66 29.99
N ARG A 64 0.22 21.69 29.00
CA ARG A 64 -0.11 22.08 27.63
C ARG A 64 -1.29 21.29 27.07
N ILE A 65 -1.26 19.96 27.13
CA ILE A 65 -2.32 19.11 26.54
C ILE A 65 -3.67 19.38 27.19
N SER A 66 -3.77 19.41 28.54
CA SER A 66 -5.04 19.64 29.21
C SER A 66 -5.60 21.04 28.96
N ASN A 67 -4.73 22.05 28.82
CA ASN A 67 -5.17 23.41 28.52
C ASN A 67 -5.52 23.62 27.05
N TYR A 68 -4.87 22.92 26.14
CA TYR A 68 -5.28 22.82 24.72
C TYR A 68 -6.71 22.22 24.63
N LEU A 69 -6.99 21.13 25.34
CA LEU A 69 -8.32 20.53 25.36
C LEU A 69 -9.35 21.48 26.00
N GLY A 70 -9.00 22.12 27.11
CA GLY A 70 -9.86 23.10 27.78
C GLY A 70 -10.18 24.30 26.89
N PHE A 71 -9.19 24.79 26.13
CA PHE A 71 -9.38 25.83 25.12
C PHE A 71 -10.38 25.37 24.05
N ASN A 72 -10.20 24.20 23.45
CA ASN A 72 -11.08 23.69 22.42
C ASN A 72 -12.52 23.48 22.87
N TRP A 73 -12.73 23.04 24.11
CA TRP A 73 -14.07 22.93 24.70
C TRP A 73 -14.72 24.30 24.95
N SER A 74 -13.90 25.34 25.19
CA SER A 74 -14.37 26.69 25.50
C SER A 74 -14.62 27.54 24.25
N VAL A 75 -14.15 27.10 23.06
CA VAL A 75 -14.39 27.84 21.82
C VAL A 75 -15.78 27.53 21.27
N ASP A 76 -16.60 28.58 21.13
CA ASP A 76 -17.89 28.49 20.44
C ASP A 76 -17.68 28.45 18.94
N ARG A 77 -18.20 27.42 18.30
CA ARG A 77 -18.12 27.24 16.84
C ARG A 77 -18.79 28.34 16.00
N LYS A 78 -19.68 29.12 16.64
CA LYS A 78 -20.39 30.25 16.00
C LYS A 78 -19.64 31.58 16.16
N ALA A 79 -18.67 31.67 17.05
CA ALA A 79 -17.87 32.84 17.27
C ALA A 79 -16.73 32.94 16.25
N THR A 80 -16.31 34.15 15.93
CA THR A 80 -15.13 34.38 15.09
C THR A 80 -13.84 34.26 15.90
N LYS A 81 -12.73 33.97 15.26
CA LYS A 81 -11.40 33.97 15.89
C LYS A 81 -11.10 35.30 16.58
N ASN A 82 -11.48 36.42 15.98
CA ASN A 82 -11.26 37.76 16.55
C ASN A 82 -11.98 37.99 17.90
N ASP A 83 -13.14 37.40 18.10
CA ASP A 83 -13.84 37.47 19.38
C ASP A 83 -13.01 37.01 20.59
N TYR A 84 -12.02 36.16 20.35
CA TYR A 84 -11.09 35.66 21.36
C TYR A 84 -9.79 36.45 21.37
N LEU A 85 -9.26 36.80 20.18
CA LEU A 85 -8.02 37.56 20.03
C LEU A 85 -8.11 38.97 20.66
N ASP A 86 -9.30 39.58 20.69
CA ASP A 86 -9.54 40.89 21.29
C ASP A 86 -9.39 40.90 22.83
N LYS A 87 -9.36 39.72 23.46
CA LYS A 87 -9.05 39.57 24.88
C LYS A 87 -7.55 39.58 25.21
N CYS A 88 -6.70 39.37 24.21
CA CYS A 88 -5.25 39.31 24.36
C CYS A 88 -4.70 40.71 24.67
N LYS A 89 -3.81 40.79 25.67
CA LYS A 89 -3.24 42.05 26.14
C LYS A 89 -1.97 42.48 25.43
N ASP A 90 -1.28 41.52 24.82
CA ASP A 90 -0.02 41.78 24.11
C ASP A 90 0.15 40.78 22.92
N ASP A 91 1.19 41.01 22.14
CA ASP A 91 1.50 40.22 20.97
C ASP A 91 1.84 38.75 21.29
N LYS A 92 2.40 38.47 22.48
CA LYS A 92 2.73 37.09 22.89
C LYS A 92 1.47 36.29 23.19
N GLU A 93 0.52 36.90 23.93
CA GLU A 93 -0.77 36.27 24.22
C GLU A 93 -1.55 36.05 22.94
N ARG A 94 -1.52 37.02 22.02
CA ARG A 94 -2.16 36.91 20.70
C ARG A 94 -1.55 35.80 19.84
N ALA A 95 -0.23 35.69 19.81
CA ALA A 95 0.48 34.61 19.11
C ALA A 95 0.13 33.22 19.68
N ALA A 96 0.12 33.08 21.00
CA ALA A 96 -0.23 31.81 21.67
C ALA A 96 -1.68 31.39 21.40
N MET A 97 -2.61 32.33 21.38
CA MET A 97 -4.01 32.04 21.05
C MET A 97 -4.20 31.67 19.58
N LEU A 98 -3.52 32.36 18.66
CA LEU A 98 -3.49 31.98 17.24
C LEU A 98 -2.92 30.57 17.05
N ALA A 99 -1.87 30.22 17.78
CA ALA A 99 -1.29 28.87 17.74
C ALA A 99 -2.30 27.79 18.16
N LEU A 100 -3.11 28.05 19.17
CA LEU A 100 -4.17 27.12 19.61
C LEU A 100 -5.25 26.93 18.54
N PHE A 101 -5.67 28.00 17.87
CA PHE A 101 -6.59 27.89 16.74
C PHE A 101 -5.97 27.11 15.59
N ALA A 102 -4.72 27.39 15.22
CA ALA A 102 -4.01 26.69 14.14
C ALA A 102 -3.82 25.20 14.46
N LEU A 103 -3.47 24.85 15.72
CA LEU A 103 -3.37 23.47 16.18
C LEU A 103 -4.70 22.70 16.12
N SER A 104 -5.83 23.41 16.24
CA SER A 104 -7.17 22.81 16.22
C SER A 104 -7.78 22.75 14.82
N SER A 105 -7.21 23.44 13.83
CA SER A 105 -7.72 23.52 12.47
C SER A 105 -7.24 22.36 11.59
N SER A 106 -8.13 21.81 10.78
CA SER A 106 -7.82 20.93 9.64
C SER A 106 -7.41 21.70 8.40
N ASP A 107 -7.75 23.00 8.33
CA ASP A 107 -7.48 23.85 7.17
C ASP A 107 -6.03 24.33 7.13
N ASN A 108 -5.66 25.01 6.03
CA ASN A 108 -4.35 25.62 5.86
C ASN A 108 -4.04 26.61 7.00
N SER A 109 -3.00 26.32 7.78
CA SER A 109 -2.60 27.15 8.93
C SER A 109 -1.51 28.17 8.58
N LEU A 110 -1.04 28.21 7.34
CA LEU A 110 0.06 29.12 6.91
C LEU A 110 -0.25 30.62 7.20
N PRO A 111 -1.48 31.14 7.00
CA PRO A 111 -1.80 32.51 7.37
C PRO A 111 -1.59 32.80 8.87
N ASP A 112 -2.04 31.89 9.74
CA ASP A 112 -1.84 32.00 11.18
C ASP A 112 -0.36 31.90 11.56
N MET A 113 0.39 30.99 10.94
CA MET A 113 1.84 30.85 11.17
C MET A 113 2.61 32.13 10.78
N LYS A 114 2.25 32.77 9.68
CA LYS A 114 2.83 34.08 9.28
C LYS A 114 2.56 35.15 10.32
N GLU A 115 1.35 35.22 10.85
CA GLU A 115 0.98 36.21 11.86
C GLU A 115 1.63 35.89 13.22
N ILE A 116 1.70 34.63 13.64
CA ILE A 116 2.42 34.21 14.84
C ILE A 116 3.89 34.63 14.75
N PHE A 117 4.54 34.35 13.61
CA PHE A 117 5.93 34.74 13.39
C PHE A 117 6.13 36.26 13.45
N ARG A 118 5.18 37.04 12.94
CA ARG A 118 5.22 38.52 13.01
C ARG A 118 5.11 39.02 14.45
N LEU A 119 4.20 38.44 15.24
CA LEU A 119 3.90 38.87 16.62
C LEU A 119 4.95 38.37 17.62
N ASN A 120 5.36 37.11 17.52
CA ASN A 120 6.33 36.47 18.39
C ASN A 120 7.20 35.47 17.63
N PRO A 121 8.27 35.93 16.96
CA PRO A 121 9.16 35.03 16.21
C PRO A 121 9.76 33.90 17.05
N ALA A 122 9.91 34.08 18.37
CA ALA A 122 10.46 33.08 19.29
C ALA A 122 9.40 32.08 19.81
N SER A 123 8.16 32.08 19.26
CA SER A 123 7.12 31.13 19.66
C SER A 123 7.54 29.69 19.38
N GLU A 124 7.59 28.85 20.41
CA GLU A 124 7.91 27.41 20.29
C GLU A 124 6.80 26.65 19.53
N GLU A 125 5.58 27.19 19.52
CA GLU A 125 4.43 26.60 18.84
C GLU A 125 4.62 26.57 17.32
N LEU A 126 5.42 27.46 16.75
CA LEU A 126 5.75 27.46 15.31
C LEU A 126 6.42 26.14 14.89
N GLU A 127 7.31 25.58 15.72
CA GLU A 127 7.97 24.31 15.40
C GLU A 127 6.97 23.16 15.30
N VAL A 128 5.97 23.12 16.18
CA VAL A 128 4.89 22.12 16.16
C VAL A 128 3.97 22.32 14.95
N LEU A 129 3.63 23.58 14.65
CA LEU A 129 2.76 23.92 13.52
C LEU A 129 3.42 23.57 12.17
N VAL A 130 4.74 23.75 12.04
CA VAL A 130 5.49 23.33 10.84
C VAL A 130 5.32 21.85 10.58
N VAL A 131 5.55 21.01 11.58
CA VAL A 131 5.41 19.54 11.45
C VAL A 131 3.98 19.17 11.11
N ARG A 132 3.02 19.80 11.77
CA ARG A 132 1.60 19.55 11.53
C ARG A 132 1.18 19.95 10.12
N GLU A 133 1.63 21.09 9.63
CA GLU A 133 1.30 21.58 8.28
C GLU A 133 1.91 20.70 7.19
N ILE A 134 3.16 20.27 7.37
CA ILE A 134 3.80 19.29 6.49
C ILE A 134 2.98 18.00 6.44
N ASN A 135 2.57 17.45 7.58
CA ASN A 135 1.77 16.21 7.62
C ASN A 135 0.44 16.36 6.86
N LYS A 136 -0.25 17.50 7.04
CA LYS A 136 -1.49 17.77 6.26
C LYS A 136 -1.24 17.81 4.75
N LEU A 137 -0.13 18.41 4.33
CA LEU A 137 0.22 18.51 2.92
C LEU A 137 0.77 17.19 2.36
N GLU A 138 1.38 16.33 3.19
CA GLU A 138 1.70 14.96 2.81
C GLU A 138 0.43 14.17 2.46
N GLU A 139 -0.60 14.25 3.28
CA GLU A 139 -1.88 13.57 3.03
C GLU A 139 -2.62 14.16 1.82
N LYS A 140 -2.68 15.50 1.75
CA LYS A 140 -3.51 16.21 0.76
C LYS A 140 -2.86 16.30 -0.63
N TYR A 141 -1.54 16.37 -0.69
CA TYR A 141 -0.78 16.60 -1.93
C TYR A 141 0.20 15.48 -2.25
N PHE A 142 1.14 15.19 -1.35
CA PHE A 142 2.29 14.36 -1.66
C PHE A 142 1.91 12.88 -1.87
N THR A 143 1.09 12.32 -0.99
CA THR A 143 0.60 10.94 -1.13
C THR A 143 -0.22 10.75 -2.40
N PRO A 144 -1.23 11.58 -2.72
CA PRO A 144 -1.93 11.51 -4.00
C PRO A 144 -1.02 11.68 -5.23
N ALA A 145 -0.02 12.56 -5.16
CA ALA A 145 0.94 12.73 -6.25
C ALA A 145 1.80 11.48 -6.48
N MET A 146 2.18 10.77 -5.42
CA MET A 146 2.89 9.49 -5.52
C MET A 146 2.03 8.37 -6.12
N LEU A 147 0.71 8.40 -5.91
CA LEU A 147 -0.22 7.42 -6.45
C LEU A 147 -0.45 7.54 -7.95
N LYS A 148 -0.27 8.74 -8.51
CA LYS A 148 -0.39 8.98 -9.96
C LYS A 148 0.78 8.42 -10.76
N VAL A 149 1.85 7.99 -10.10
CA VAL A 149 2.99 7.32 -10.76
C VAL A 149 2.59 5.87 -11.07
N PRO A 150 2.88 5.35 -12.29
CA PRO A 150 2.61 3.95 -12.62
C PRO A 150 3.21 3.00 -11.58
N GLY A 151 2.42 2.04 -11.10
CA GLY A 151 2.82 1.11 -10.04
C GLY A 151 2.75 1.67 -8.61
N GLY A 152 2.40 2.94 -8.44
CA GLY A 152 2.16 3.54 -7.13
C GLY A 152 0.95 2.87 -6.44
N LYS A 153 1.17 2.34 -5.24
CA LYS A 153 0.07 1.87 -4.38
C LYS A 153 -0.05 2.80 -3.18
N PRO A 154 -1.29 3.10 -2.73
CA PRO A 154 -1.47 3.96 -1.57
C PRO A 154 -0.86 3.32 -0.33
N PHE A 155 -0.09 4.10 0.39
CA PHE A 155 0.42 3.74 1.71
C PHE A 155 -0.65 3.90 2.79
N TYR A 156 -1.61 4.81 2.56
CA TYR A 156 -2.75 5.10 3.41
C TYR A 156 -4.05 4.98 2.62
N PHE A 157 -5.08 4.48 3.30
CA PHE A 157 -6.45 4.57 2.83
C PHE A 157 -6.90 6.02 3.04
N THR A 158 -7.01 6.79 1.96
CA THR A 158 -7.78 8.04 1.97
C THR A 158 -9.22 7.70 1.61
N TRP A 159 -10.14 8.02 2.48
CA TRP A 159 -11.58 7.78 2.28
C TRP A 159 -12.21 8.78 1.31
N GLU A 160 -11.51 9.86 0.99
CA GLU A 160 -11.94 10.91 0.08
C GLU A 160 -11.13 10.89 -1.21
N ASP A 161 -11.79 11.19 -2.32
CA ASP A 161 -11.15 11.30 -3.64
C ASP A 161 -10.41 12.65 -3.74
N GLU A 162 -9.36 12.81 -2.94
CA GLU A 162 -8.49 13.99 -2.91
C GLU A 162 -7.61 14.11 -4.16
N SER A 163 -7.70 13.13 -5.06
CA SER A 163 -6.91 13.09 -6.30
C SER A 163 -7.40 14.01 -7.41
N LYS A 164 -8.43 14.85 -7.15
CA LYS A 164 -8.93 15.81 -8.14
C LYS A 164 -7.84 16.81 -8.54
N ASP A 165 -7.64 17.00 -9.83
CA ASP A 165 -6.59 17.87 -10.36
C ASP A 165 -6.66 19.34 -9.87
N SER A 166 -7.86 19.82 -9.51
CA SER A 166 -8.04 21.16 -8.91
C SER A 166 -7.47 21.20 -7.49
N VAL A 167 -7.79 20.22 -6.66
CA VAL A 167 -7.28 20.10 -5.28
C VAL A 167 -5.76 19.92 -5.28
N MET A 168 -5.25 19.10 -6.19
CA MET A 168 -3.80 18.88 -6.35
C MET A 168 -3.05 20.15 -6.71
N ARG A 169 -3.58 20.97 -7.65
CA ARG A 169 -2.94 22.24 -8.05
C ARG A 169 -2.97 23.28 -6.92
N GLU A 170 -4.06 23.38 -6.19
CA GLU A 170 -4.17 24.27 -5.04
C GLU A 170 -3.20 23.85 -3.92
N SER A 171 -3.16 22.58 -3.60
CA SER A 171 -2.26 22.04 -2.58
C SER A 171 -0.79 22.18 -2.97
N GLU A 172 -0.43 22.02 -4.25
CA GLU A 172 0.93 22.29 -4.74
C GLU A 172 1.36 23.74 -4.50
N LYS A 173 0.43 24.68 -4.72
CA LYS A 173 0.66 26.09 -4.41
C LYS A 173 0.89 26.31 -2.92
N GLU A 174 0.06 25.70 -2.08
CA GLU A 174 0.21 25.76 -0.61
C GLU A 174 1.59 25.23 -0.17
N VAL A 175 2.05 24.10 -0.74
CA VAL A 175 3.39 23.54 -0.44
C VAL A 175 4.51 24.51 -0.82
N LYS A 176 4.44 25.14 -2.01
CA LYS A 176 5.43 26.13 -2.47
C LYS A 176 5.45 27.39 -1.59
N GLU A 177 4.27 27.87 -1.20
CA GLU A 177 4.16 29.00 -0.29
C GLU A 177 4.70 28.69 1.10
N LEU A 178 4.40 27.49 1.62
CA LEU A 178 4.95 27.02 2.89
C LEU A 178 6.47 26.92 2.83
N SER A 179 7.03 26.30 1.77
CA SER A 179 8.46 26.17 1.57
C SER A 179 9.18 27.53 1.63
N SER A 180 8.67 28.51 0.88
CA SER A 180 9.23 29.87 0.85
C SER A 180 9.10 30.58 2.21
N PHE A 181 7.99 30.40 2.91
CA PHE A 181 7.82 30.97 4.26
C PHE A 181 8.81 30.39 5.24
N LEU A 182 9.02 29.07 5.21
CA LEU A 182 9.93 28.37 6.12
C LEU A 182 11.40 28.79 5.89
N ASP A 183 11.86 28.94 4.63
CA ASP A 183 13.15 29.53 4.30
C ASP A 183 13.30 30.94 4.89
N ASN A 184 12.34 31.81 4.70
CA ASN A 184 12.35 33.16 5.27
C ASN A 184 12.45 33.15 6.82
N VAL A 185 11.77 32.22 7.47
CA VAL A 185 11.80 32.06 8.94
C VAL A 185 13.19 31.59 9.39
N GLY A 186 13.74 30.56 8.74
CA GLY A 186 15.06 30.02 9.05
C GLY A 186 16.17 31.06 8.87
N GLN A 187 16.17 31.78 7.75
CA GLN A 187 17.15 32.83 7.44
C GLN A 187 17.04 34.05 8.36
N SER A 188 15.88 34.28 8.96
CA SER A 188 15.65 35.43 9.86
C SER A 188 16.54 35.41 11.11
N LYS A 189 16.97 34.22 11.56
CA LYS A 189 17.70 33.98 12.82
C LYS A 189 16.94 34.46 14.08
N LYS A 190 15.63 34.65 13.98
CA LYS A 190 14.75 35.09 15.09
C LYS A 190 14.08 33.92 15.84
N VAL A 191 14.19 32.71 15.31
CA VAL A 191 13.65 31.47 15.90
C VAL A 191 14.71 30.69 16.64
N SER A 192 14.29 29.85 17.58
CA SER A 192 15.22 29.06 18.42
C SER A 192 15.98 28.01 17.62
N ASN A 193 15.33 27.38 16.64
CA ASN A 193 15.89 26.28 15.82
C ASN A 193 15.84 26.61 14.33
N PRO A 194 16.62 27.57 13.81
CA PRO A 194 16.56 27.98 12.41
C PRO A 194 16.78 26.83 11.43
N GLY A 195 17.66 25.89 11.75
CA GLY A 195 17.93 24.72 10.91
C GLY A 195 16.76 23.74 10.80
N LEU A 196 15.82 23.73 11.76
CA LEU A 196 14.58 22.96 11.63
C LEU A 196 13.71 23.53 10.51
N PHE A 197 13.56 24.87 10.46
CA PHE A 197 12.75 25.55 9.44
C PHE A 197 13.35 25.41 8.05
N GLU A 198 14.69 25.54 7.92
CA GLU A 198 15.38 25.34 6.65
C GLU A 198 15.24 23.88 6.15
N ASN A 199 15.40 22.89 7.03
CA ASN A 199 15.21 21.50 6.67
C ASN A 199 13.75 21.23 6.27
N ALA A 200 12.78 21.84 6.94
CA ALA A 200 11.36 21.73 6.61
C ALA A 200 11.05 22.40 5.26
N ALA A 201 11.70 23.54 4.96
CA ALA A 201 11.62 24.20 3.65
C ALA A 201 12.16 23.30 2.52
N ALA A 202 13.29 22.63 2.78
CA ALA A 202 13.87 21.67 1.85
C ALA A 202 12.95 20.47 1.60
N TYR A 203 12.32 19.94 2.65
CA TYR A 203 11.37 18.82 2.51
C TYR A 203 10.11 19.24 1.73
N ALA A 204 9.58 20.44 1.99
CA ALA A 204 8.46 20.97 1.21
C ALA A 204 8.83 21.16 -0.28
N ALA A 205 10.02 21.67 -0.59
CA ALA A 205 10.51 21.75 -1.97
C ALA A 205 10.67 20.34 -2.61
N TYR A 206 11.14 19.35 -1.84
CA TYR A 206 11.20 17.96 -2.28
C TYR A 206 9.82 17.40 -2.65
N MET A 207 8.77 17.69 -1.88
CA MET A 207 7.40 17.24 -2.15
C MET A 207 6.91 17.70 -3.53
N THR A 208 7.33 18.88 -4.00
CA THR A 208 7.01 19.42 -5.34
C THR A 208 8.03 19.04 -6.41
N ARG A 209 8.99 18.17 -6.10
CA ARG A 209 10.09 17.74 -6.97
C ARG A 209 11.03 18.87 -7.40
N ASP A 210 11.05 19.97 -6.68
CA ASP A 210 12.05 21.03 -6.88
C ASP A 210 13.35 20.69 -6.12
N TYR A 211 14.09 19.72 -6.68
CA TYR A 211 15.32 19.21 -6.07
C TYR A 211 16.41 20.26 -6.00
N THR A 212 16.44 21.21 -6.93
CA THR A 212 17.41 22.32 -6.95
C THR A 212 17.23 23.21 -5.72
N THR A 213 15.99 23.65 -5.47
CA THR A 213 15.66 24.45 -4.29
C THR A 213 15.83 23.65 -3.01
N ALA A 214 15.43 22.38 -2.99
CA ALA A 214 15.61 21.50 -1.83
C ALA A 214 17.09 21.39 -1.43
N LYS A 215 18.01 21.18 -2.38
CA LYS A 215 19.45 21.12 -2.12
C LYS A 215 20.03 22.43 -1.60
N LYS A 216 19.56 23.57 -2.15
CA LYS A 216 19.97 24.88 -1.63
C LYS A 216 19.60 25.01 -0.15
N TYR A 217 18.35 24.72 0.22
CA TYR A 217 17.90 24.81 1.61
C TYR A 217 18.60 23.80 2.53
N LEU A 218 18.89 22.58 2.06
CA LEU A 218 19.68 21.61 2.81
C LEU A 218 21.11 22.12 3.09
N ALA A 219 21.75 22.75 2.09
CA ALA A 219 23.07 23.33 2.25
C ALA A 219 23.07 24.54 3.21
N ASP A 220 21.99 25.27 3.28
CA ASP A 220 21.84 26.38 4.23
C ASP A 220 21.53 25.85 5.63
N ALA A 221 20.69 24.82 5.77
CA ALA A 221 20.42 24.15 7.03
C ALA A 221 21.68 23.55 7.66
N GLU A 222 22.57 22.97 6.86
CA GLU A 222 23.83 22.36 7.32
C GLU A 222 24.76 23.36 8.03
N LYS A 223 24.71 24.63 7.63
CA LYS A 223 25.49 25.72 8.24
C LYS A 223 24.90 26.23 9.55
N MET A 224 23.69 25.81 9.90
CA MET A 224 22.99 26.28 11.09
C MET A 224 23.17 25.32 12.27
N PRO A 225 22.94 25.76 13.50
CA PRO A 225 22.87 24.86 14.65
C PRO A 225 21.75 23.85 14.48
N LEU A 226 22.07 22.56 14.52
CA LEU A 226 21.12 21.47 14.40
C LEU A 226 21.11 20.62 15.68
N THR A 227 19.97 20.39 16.27
CA THR A 227 19.80 19.34 17.29
C THR A 227 19.99 17.95 16.65
N GLN A 228 20.27 16.92 17.45
CA GLN A 228 20.47 15.57 16.91
C GLN A 228 19.25 15.08 16.10
N LYS A 229 18.03 15.39 16.56
CA LYS A 229 16.79 15.03 15.83
C LYS A 229 16.72 15.73 14.47
N VAL A 230 17.07 17.00 14.41
CA VAL A 230 17.07 17.77 13.16
C VAL A 230 18.20 17.30 12.23
N LYS A 231 19.37 16.92 12.76
CA LYS A 231 20.45 16.29 11.97
C LYS A 231 19.98 14.98 11.32
N ASP A 232 19.30 14.14 12.09
CA ASP A 232 18.78 12.88 11.58
C ASP A 232 17.71 13.15 10.48
N GLN A 233 16.82 14.13 10.68
CA GLN A 233 15.83 14.53 9.67
C GLN A 233 16.50 15.14 8.44
N TRP A 234 17.53 15.97 8.61
CA TRP A 234 18.30 16.52 7.50
C TRP A 234 18.94 15.42 6.65
N ALA A 235 19.54 14.42 7.29
CA ALA A 235 20.15 13.29 6.59
C ALA A 235 19.11 12.49 5.79
N LEU A 236 17.90 12.29 6.34
CA LEU A 236 16.80 11.64 5.63
C LEU A 236 16.29 12.47 4.44
N THR A 237 16.08 13.78 4.64
CA THR A 237 15.64 14.68 3.55
C THR A 237 16.67 14.73 2.44
N ASN A 238 17.95 14.86 2.78
CA ASN A 238 19.05 14.86 1.82
C ASN A 238 19.13 13.54 1.02
N LEU A 239 18.94 12.40 1.70
CA LEU A 239 18.90 11.08 1.05
C LEU A 239 17.73 10.98 0.07
N LEU A 240 16.54 11.42 0.45
CA LEU A 240 15.36 11.42 -0.42
C LEU A 240 15.57 12.30 -1.66
N VAL A 241 16.09 13.50 -1.48
CA VAL A 241 16.43 14.41 -2.58
C VAL A 241 17.45 13.76 -3.51
N THR A 242 18.52 13.22 -2.94
CA THR A 242 19.63 12.58 -3.69
C THR A 242 19.14 11.40 -4.53
N ILE A 243 18.28 10.53 -3.99
CA ILE A 243 17.75 9.36 -4.71
C ILE A 243 16.82 9.81 -5.84
N ASN A 244 15.92 10.76 -5.57
CA ASN A 244 14.86 11.11 -6.51
C ASN A 244 15.28 12.12 -7.58
N GLU A 245 16.37 12.85 -7.38
CA GLU A 245 16.96 13.72 -8.40
C GLU A 245 17.64 12.93 -9.54
N LYS A 246 18.16 11.74 -9.27
CA LYS A 246 18.83 10.94 -10.28
C LYS A 246 17.84 10.35 -11.28
N ASP A 247 18.15 10.43 -12.57
CA ASP A 247 17.35 9.79 -13.61
C ASP A 247 17.41 8.28 -13.50
N LYS A 248 18.61 7.75 -13.17
CA LYS A 248 18.85 6.31 -13.06
C LYS A 248 19.73 5.96 -11.86
N ILE A 249 19.37 4.88 -11.19
CA ILE A 249 20.22 4.23 -10.17
C ILE A 249 21.14 3.25 -10.89
N ASP A 250 22.41 3.60 -10.98
CA ASP A 250 23.48 2.73 -11.52
C ASP A 250 24.40 2.24 -10.39
N ALA A 251 25.35 1.37 -10.73
CA ALA A 251 26.27 0.76 -9.76
C ALA A 251 27.12 1.79 -8.99
N ALA A 252 27.52 2.89 -9.61
CA ALA A 252 28.29 3.95 -8.93
C ALA A 252 27.41 4.67 -7.90
N PHE A 253 26.15 4.92 -8.25
CA PHE A 253 25.20 5.55 -7.34
C PHE A 253 24.78 4.61 -6.20
N GLU A 254 24.64 3.30 -6.45
CA GLU A 254 24.42 2.27 -5.42
C GLU A 254 25.51 2.30 -4.34
N GLU A 255 26.78 2.40 -4.75
CA GLU A 255 27.92 2.52 -3.82
C GLU A 255 27.86 3.85 -3.03
N GLN A 256 27.40 4.93 -3.65
CA GLN A 256 27.20 6.22 -2.98
C GLN A 256 26.08 6.18 -1.94
N LEU A 257 25.00 5.42 -2.19
CA LEU A 257 23.87 5.28 -1.27
C LEU A 257 24.19 4.42 -0.05
N LEU A 258 25.08 3.46 -0.18
CA LEU A 258 25.32 2.42 0.81
C LEU A 258 25.61 2.95 2.22
N PRO A 259 26.44 3.99 2.45
CA PRO A 259 26.68 4.52 3.79
C PRO A 259 25.39 5.03 4.47
N SER A 260 24.50 5.68 3.71
CA SER A 260 23.23 6.19 4.24
C SER A 260 22.27 5.06 4.62
N LEU A 261 22.22 4.00 3.81
CA LEU A 261 21.41 2.81 4.11
C LEU A 261 21.92 2.09 5.36
N GLN A 262 23.24 1.95 5.48
CA GLN A 262 23.89 1.37 6.67
C GLN A 262 23.60 2.21 7.92
N TRP A 263 23.68 3.53 7.82
CA TRP A 263 23.35 4.43 8.92
C TRP A 263 21.90 4.25 9.40
N ILE A 264 20.92 4.17 8.49
CA ILE A 264 19.51 3.91 8.89
C ILE A 264 19.39 2.52 9.50
N ALA A 265 20.06 1.50 8.94
CA ALA A 265 20.03 0.14 9.49
C ALA A 265 20.59 0.09 10.92
N GLU A 266 21.61 0.85 11.25
CA GLU A 266 22.11 0.97 12.63
C GLU A 266 21.09 1.67 13.56
N LYS A 267 20.38 2.69 13.07
CA LYS A 267 19.25 3.30 13.82
C LYS A 267 18.14 2.28 14.10
N VAL A 268 17.82 1.43 13.13
CA VAL A 268 16.84 0.33 13.29
C VAL A 268 17.31 -0.68 14.35
N LYS A 269 18.59 -1.07 14.35
CA LYS A 269 19.14 -1.99 15.35
C LYS A 269 19.13 -1.38 16.76
N ALA A 270 19.38 -0.09 16.88
CA ALA A 270 19.37 0.62 18.15
C ALA A 270 17.95 0.88 18.67
N GLU A 271 16.93 0.80 17.82
CA GLU A 271 15.56 1.03 18.19
C GLU A 271 15.04 -0.12 19.06
N LYS A 272 14.72 0.18 20.33
CA LYS A 272 14.24 -0.82 21.28
C LYS A 272 12.97 -1.49 20.76
N ALA A 273 12.92 -2.81 20.85
CA ALA A 273 11.69 -3.56 20.64
C ALA A 273 10.67 -3.11 21.69
N VAL A 274 9.62 -2.46 21.24
CA VAL A 274 8.48 -2.07 22.09
C VAL A 274 7.35 -3.05 21.80
N THR A 275 6.68 -3.55 22.85
CA THR A 275 5.39 -4.22 22.66
C THR A 275 4.42 -3.18 22.13
N LEU A 276 4.18 -3.21 20.82
CA LEU A 276 3.40 -2.20 20.14
C LEU A 276 1.92 -2.40 20.44
N ASN A 277 1.28 -1.38 20.98
CA ASN A 277 -0.17 -1.25 20.85
C ASN A 277 -0.51 -1.00 19.38
N TYR A 278 -1.73 -1.28 18.96
CA TYR A 278 -2.24 -1.11 17.59
C TYR A 278 -1.85 0.24 16.91
N TRP A 279 -1.64 1.31 17.71
CA TRP A 279 -1.33 2.67 17.25
C TRP A 279 0.16 3.06 17.37
N GLN A 280 1.01 2.20 17.87
CA GLN A 280 2.44 2.50 18.04
C GLN A 280 3.24 1.96 16.88
N VAL A 281 4.09 2.79 16.28
CA VAL A 281 4.96 2.44 15.15
C VAL A 281 6.41 2.56 15.59
N GLN A 282 7.23 1.58 15.25
CA GLN A 282 8.68 1.72 15.38
C GLN A 282 9.16 2.63 14.24
N GLN A 283 9.63 3.81 14.59
CA GLN A 283 9.87 4.91 13.65
C GLN A 283 10.95 4.55 12.62
N TRP A 284 12.14 4.13 13.08
CA TRP A 284 13.25 3.85 12.19
C TRP A 284 13.02 2.64 11.29
N ARG A 285 12.36 1.61 11.79
CA ARG A 285 11.95 0.46 10.97
C ARG A 285 10.97 0.86 9.87
N SER A 286 10.02 1.70 10.20
CA SER A 286 9.05 2.19 9.21
C SER A 286 9.71 3.08 8.16
N ILE A 287 10.63 3.97 8.56
CA ILE A 287 11.42 4.79 7.64
C ILE A 287 12.24 3.88 6.70
N TYR A 288 12.96 2.90 7.26
CA TYR A 288 13.77 1.98 6.46
C TYR A 288 12.92 1.19 5.46
N ARG A 289 11.82 0.61 5.93
CA ARG A 289 10.87 -0.10 5.07
C ARG A 289 10.40 0.79 3.91
N ASN A 290 9.93 2.00 4.22
CA ASN A 290 9.42 2.91 3.21
C ASN A 290 10.49 3.32 2.20
N LEU A 291 11.71 3.58 2.66
CA LEU A 291 12.83 3.89 1.79
C LEU A 291 13.11 2.73 0.82
N MET A 292 13.15 1.49 1.33
CA MET A 292 13.47 0.33 0.51
C MET A 292 12.31 -0.07 -0.41
N SER A 293 11.06 -0.15 0.10
CA SER A 293 9.90 -0.66 -0.67
C SER A 293 9.18 0.41 -1.49
N GLU A 294 9.14 1.68 -1.01
CA GLU A 294 8.34 2.72 -1.67
C GLU A 294 9.19 3.72 -2.47
N ILE A 295 10.50 3.78 -2.20
CA ILE A 295 11.39 4.67 -2.94
C ILE A 295 12.32 3.85 -3.85
N LEU A 296 13.24 3.07 -3.28
CA LEU A 296 14.25 2.37 -4.08
C LEU A 296 13.64 1.27 -4.97
N ALA A 297 12.74 0.45 -4.44
CA ALA A 297 12.07 -0.58 -5.23
C ALA A 297 11.33 0.01 -6.43
N LYS A 298 10.59 1.13 -6.23
CA LYS A 298 9.89 1.82 -7.33
C LYS A 298 10.85 2.37 -8.39
N ARG A 299 12.01 2.90 -7.99
CA ARG A 299 13.04 3.38 -8.92
C ARG A 299 13.60 2.24 -9.76
N TYR A 300 13.83 1.06 -9.19
CA TYR A 300 14.22 -0.13 -9.96
C TYR A 300 13.09 -0.65 -10.86
N HIS A 301 11.84 -0.57 -10.40
CA HIS A 301 10.67 -0.88 -11.23
C HIS A 301 10.61 0.01 -12.49
N GLU A 302 10.75 1.32 -12.33
CA GLU A 302 10.78 2.30 -13.43
C GLU A 302 11.92 2.02 -14.43
N GLN A 303 13.03 1.46 -13.96
CA GLN A 303 14.17 1.05 -14.79
C GLN A 303 13.97 -0.33 -15.44
N GLY A 304 12.89 -1.05 -15.14
CA GLY A 304 12.65 -2.42 -15.58
C GLY A 304 13.56 -3.45 -14.90
N ASP A 305 14.16 -3.11 -13.74
CA ASP A 305 14.99 -4.01 -12.96
C ASP A 305 14.20 -4.68 -11.82
N LEU A 306 13.28 -5.59 -12.22
CA LEU A 306 12.43 -6.30 -11.28
C LEU A 306 13.21 -7.20 -10.31
N ALA A 307 14.43 -7.62 -10.69
CA ALA A 307 15.29 -8.42 -9.82
C ALA A 307 15.80 -7.60 -8.61
N LYS A 308 16.30 -6.38 -8.84
CA LYS A 308 16.70 -5.48 -7.75
C LYS A 308 15.51 -4.93 -6.99
N GLU A 309 14.38 -4.69 -7.66
CA GLU A 309 13.12 -4.36 -6.98
C GLU A 309 12.75 -5.44 -5.96
N ALA A 310 12.75 -6.72 -6.35
CA ALA A 310 12.46 -7.83 -5.45
C ALA A 310 13.44 -7.91 -4.26
N LEU A 311 14.72 -7.62 -4.49
CA LEU A 311 15.71 -7.57 -3.42
C LEU A 311 15.47 -6.41 -2.45
N CYS A 312 15.09 -5.24 -2.92
CA CYS A 312 14.73 -4.10 -2.06
C CYS A 312 13.51 -4.41 -1.21
N ILE A 313 12.48 -5.01 -1.80
CA ILE A 313 11.26 -5.42 -1.10
C ILE A 313 11.57 -6.54 -0.08
N GLY A 314 12.35 -7.54 -0.47
CA GLY A 314 12.76 -8.62 0.42
C GLY A 314 13.64 -8.14 1.59
N ASN A 315 14.46 -7.11 1.38
CA ASN A 315 15.24 -6.48 2.43
C ASN A 315 14.33 -5.73 3.42
N ALA A 316 13.37 -4.94 2.92
CA ALA A 316 12.36 -4.28 3.74
C ALA A 316 11.56 -5.27 4.59
N ASP A 317 11.11 -6.37 3.99
CA ASP A 317 10.38 -7.45 4.67
C ASP A 317 11.23 -8.07 5.80
N HIS A 318 12.49 -8.36 5.53
CA HIS A 318 13.40 -8.92 6.55
C HIS A 318 13.54 -7.98 7.76
N MET A 319 13.70 -6.68 7.54
CA MET A 319 13.86 -5.69 8.61
C MET A 319 12.58 -5.47 9.42
N MET A 320 11.42 -5.82 8.87
CA MET A 320 10.12 -5.77 9.56
C MET A 320 9.78 -7.06 10.31
N LYS A 321 10.63 -8.08 10.29
CA LYS A 321 10.39 -9.37 10.94
C LYS A 321 10.12 -9.21 12.43
N GLY A 322 9.02 -9.82 12.89
CA GLY A 322 8.59 -9.74 14.29
C GLY A 322 7.69 -8.55 14.62
N GLN A 323 7.36 -7.70 13.66
CA GLN A 323 6.31 -6.69 13.81
C GLN A 323 4.97 -7.20 13.24
N GLN A 324 3.92 -7.08 14.05
CA GLN A 324 2.56 -7.25 13.55
C GLN A 324 2.12 -5.93 12.90
N ASN A 325 2.34 -5.76 11.60
CA ASN A 325 1.74 -4.69 10.82
C ASN A 325 0.41 -5.18 10.25
N TYR A 326 -0.67 -4.66 10.75
CA TYR A 326 -2.01 -4.96 10.26
C TYR A 326 -2.26 -4.35 8.86
N TYR A 327 -1.59 -3.25 8.52
CA TYR A 327 -1.69 -2.57 7.23
C TYR A 327 -0.31 -2.45 6.59
N GLY A 328 -0.16 -2.99 5.37
CA GLY A 328 1.04 -2.80 4.56
C GLY A 328 2.23 -3.68 4.95
N SER A 329 1.99 -4.95 5.28
CA SER A 329 3.09 -5.91 5.34
C SER A 329 3.71 -6.04 3.94
N VAL A 330 4.93 -5.60 3.81
CA VAL A 330 5.75 -5.88 2.63
C VAL A 330 6.17 -7.34 2.74
N ASN A 331 5.81 -8.16 1.75
CA ASN A 331 6.21 -9.56 1.70
C ASN A 331 7.03 -9.81 0.44
N GLY A 332 8.35 -9.97 0.62
CA GLY A 332 9.28 -10.16 -0.48
C GLY A 332 9.03 -11.44 -1.27
N ILE A 333 8.61 -12.50 -0.60
CA ILE A 333 8.30 -13.79 -1.25
C ILE A 333 7.01 -13.69 -2.07
N ASP A 334 5.99 -13.01 -1.56
CA ASP A 334 4.75 -12.78 -2.31
C ASP A 334 4.99 -11.86 -3.51
N PHE A 335 5.86 -10.86 -3.35
CA PHE A 335 6.28 -10.02 -4.49
C PHE A 335 6.97 -10.86 -5.58
N LEU A 336 7.96 -11.67 -5.21
CA LEU A 336 8.64 -12.60 -6.12
C LEU A 336 7.63 -13.45 -6.90
N ARG A 337 6.67 -14.06 -6.21
CA ARG A 337 5.70 -15.00 -6.76
C ARG A 337 4.63 -14.37 -7.63
N ASN A 338 4.25 -13.12 -7.37
CA ASN A 338 3.14 -12.46 -8.04
C ASN A 338 3.56 -11.50 -9.16
N ASN A 339 4.82 -11.03 -9.16
CA ASN A 339 5.25 -9.96 -10.06
C ASN A 339 6.38 -10.38 -11.02
N LEU A 340 7.23 -11.37 -10.68
CA LEU A 340 8.35 -11.74 -11.52
C LEU A 340 7.96 -12.82 -12.56
N MET A 341 8.39 -12.60 -13.81
CA MET A 341 8.36 -13.58 -14.88
C MET A 341 9.66 -14.39 -14.88
N SER A 342 9.72 -15.49 -15.65
CA SER A 342 10.87 -16.41 -15.64
C SER A 342 12.21 -15.71 -15.92
N LYS A 343 12.25 -14.78 -16.86
CA LYS A 343 13.45 -13.98 -17.18
C LYS A 343 13.97 -13.16 -15.99
N ASP A 344 13.05 -12.59 -15.21
CA ASP A 344 13.39 -11.77 -14.04
C ASP A 344 13.85 -12.65 -12.88
N VAL A 345 13.25 -13.85 -12.75
CA VAL A 345 13.67 -14.88 -11.80
C VAL A 345 15.08 -15.41 -12.13
N GLU A 346 15.40 -15.64 -13.41
CA GLU A 346 16.75 -16.02 -13.83
C GLU A 346 17.77 -14.93 -13.55
N LYS A 347 17.42 -13.65 -13.83
CA LYS A 347 18.28 -12.51 -13.50
C LYS A 347 18.53 -12.43 -11.99
N LEU A 348 17.46 -12.58 -11.18
CA LEU A 348 17.56 -12.59 -9.71
C LEU A 348 18.42 -13.76 -9.21
N TYR A 349 18.25 -14.95 -9.79
CA TYR A 349 19.10 -16.10 -9.48
C TYR A 349 20.57 -15.84 -9.80
N SER A 350 20.84 -15.23 -10.95
CA SER A 350 22.21 -14.87 -11.37
C SER A 350 22.85 -13.88 -10.39
N LEU A 351 22.11 -12.87 -9.93
CA LEU A 351 22.57 -11.94 -8.90
C LEU A 351 22.91 -12.67 -7.60
N LEU A 352 22.00 -13.52 -7.11
CA LEU A 352 22.18 -14.25 -5.84
C LEU A 352 23.26 -15.35 -5.88
N THR A 353 23.76 -15.68 -7.05
CA THR A 353 24.79 -16.71 -7.25
C THR A 353 26.09 -16.18 -7.82
N THR A 354 26.21 -14.88 -8.01
CA THR A 354 27.47 -14.27 -8.47
C THR A 354 28.59 -14.47 -7.43
N ASN A 355 29.79 -14.77 -7.92
CA ASN A 355 30.97 -14.93 -7.07
C ASN A 355 31.60 -13.59 -6.63
N GLN A 356 31.18 -12.50 -7.26
CA GLN A 356 31.71 -11.15 -7.02
C GLN A 356 30.56 -10.14 -6.96
N PRO A 357 29.71 -10.19 -5.91
CA PRO A 357 28.68 -9.19 -5.73
C PRO A 357 29.32 -7.83 -5.40
N SER A 358 28.68 -6.73 -5.83
CA SER A 358 29.04 -5.41 -5.35
C SER A 358 28.81 -5.29 -3.83
N LYS A 359 29.36 -4.24 -3.20
CA LYS A 359 29.10 -3.99 -1.77
C LYS A 359 27.62 -3.74 -1.50
N PHE A 360 26.94 -3.05 -2.42
CA PHE A 360 25.49 -2.80 -2.32
C PHE A 360 24.69 -4.11 -2.45
N GLU A 361 25.02 -4.96 -3.42
CA GLU A 361 24.37 -6.28 -3.57
C GLU A 361 24.63 -7.15 -2.34
N SER A 362 25.86 -7.19 -1.83
CA SER A 362 26.21 -7.91 -0.60
C SER A 362 25.40 -7.42 0.60
N TYR A 363 25.15 -6.11 0.69
CA TYR A 363 24.31 -5.52 1.72
C TYR A 363 22.84 -5.98 1.59
N LEU A 364 22.29 -5.98 0.37
CA LEU A 364 20.94 -6.46 0.13
C LEU A 364 20.81 -7.96 0.48
N PHE A 365 21.78 -8.79 0.10
CA PHE A 365 21.74 -10.24 0.35
C PHE A 365 21.83 -10.61 1.84
N ALA A 366 22.57 -9.84 2.63
CA ALA A 366 22.79 -10.12 4.05
C ALA A 366 21.50 -10.09 4.88
N TYR A 367 20.55 -9.25 4.49
CA TYR A 367 19.29 -9.03 5.21
C TYR A 367 18.12 -9.08 4.21
N ASN A 368 17.74 -10.29 3.80
CA ASN A 368 16.70 -10.45 2.78
C ASN A 368 15.80 -11.66 3.06
N SER A 369 14.49 -11.51 2.82
CA SER A 369 13.54 -12.63 2.84
C SER A 369 13.54 -13.40 1.52
N VAL A 370 13.94 -12.75 0.41
CA VAL A 370 14.09 -13.38 -0.92
C VAL A 370 15.48 -13.97 -1.03
N THR A 371 15.59 -15.25 -0.74
CA THR A 371 16.86 -15.98 -0.77
C THR A 371 17.00 -16.82 -2.04
N LYS A 372 18.22 -17.31 -2.32
CA LYS A 372 18.48 -18.25 -3.41
C LYS A 372 17.51 -19.45 -3.39
N LYS A 373 17.16 -19.95 -2.18
CA LYS A 373 16.25 -21.08 -2.03
C LYS A 373 14.85 -20.74 -2.56
N GLU A 374 14.26 -19.63 -2.13
CA GLU A 374 12.94 -19.19 -2.57
C GLU A 374 12.91 -18.95 -4.08
N VAL A 375 13.98 -18.38 -4.64
CA VAL A 375 14.11 -18.15 -6.08
C VAL A 375 14.15 -19.47 -6.86
N VAL A 376 14.95 -20.43 -6.43
CA VAL A 376 15.03 -21.76 -7.06
C VAL A 376 13.70 -22.52 -6.96
N ASP A 377 13.03 -22.46 -5.81
CA ASP A 377 11.75 -23.13 -5.58
C ASP A 377 10.61 -22.52 -6.40
N PHE A 378 10.71 -21.23 -6.76
CA PHE A 378 9.73 -20.56 -7.61
C PHE A 378 10.04 -20.65 -9.10
N ALA A 379 11.30 -20.73 -9.50
CA ALA A 379 11.73 -20.68 -10.90
C ALA A 379 11.01 -21.69 -11.80
N GLY A 380 10.89 -22.94 -11.35
CA GLY A 380 10.14 -23.96 -12.10
C GLY A 380 8.66 -23.60 -12.27
N THR A 381 8.05 -22.99 -11.24
CA THR A 381 6.66 -22.54 -11.31
C THR A 381 6.48 -21.38 -12.31
N SER A 382 7.42 -20.44 -12.38
CA SER A 382 7.36 -19.33 -13.35
C SER A 382 7.38 -19.84 -14.79
N TYR A 383 8.19 -20.87 -15.10
CA TYR A 383 8.20 -21.50 -16.41
C TYR A 383 6.94 -22.31 -16.73
N VAL A 384 6.31 -22.96 -15.73
CA VAL A 384 4.98 -23.59 -15.93
C VAL A 384 3.93 -22.54 -16.30
N ARG A 385 3.97 -21.37 -15.68
CA ARG A 385 3.08 -20.23 -15.99
C ARG A 385 3.25 -19.71 -17.43
N GLU A 386 4.44 -19.89 -18.00
CA GLU A 386 4.80 -19.50 -19.38
C GLU A 386 4.77 -20.66 -20.37
N TYR A 387 4.37 -21.85 -19.92
CA TYR A 387 4.23 -23.07 -20.73
C TYR A 387 5.56 -23.66 -21.25
N ASP A 388 6.70 -23.24 -20.71
CA ASP A 388 8.01 -23.85 -21.01
C ASP A 388 8.28 -25.00 -20.02
N PHE A 389 7.66 -26.14 -20.30
CA PHE A 389 7.76 -27.31 -19.41
C PHE A 389 9.16 -27.90 -19.37
N ALA A 390 9.95 -27.74 -20.44
CA ALA A 390 11.33 -28.23 -20.48
C ALA A 390 12.20 -27.49 -19.44
N LYS A 391 12.18 -26.16 -19.47
CA LYS A 391 12.91 -25.35 -18.48
C LYS A 391 12.33 -25.51 -17.07
N ALA A 392 11.00 -25.63 -16.93
CA ALA A 392 10.38 -25.91 -15.65
C ALA A 392 10.94 -27.17 -14.98
N ILE A 393 11.11 -28.26 -15.76
CA ILE A 393 11.70 -29.53 -15.29
C ILE A 393 13.13 -29.31 -14.77
N ASP A 394 13.95 -28.55 -15.51
CA ASP A 394 15.35 -28.30 -15.12
C ASP A 394 15.44 -27.54 -13.80
N TRP A 395 14.55 -26.57 -13.58
CA TRP A 395 14.48 -25.84 -12.32
C TRP A 395 13.89 -26.68 -11.16
N PHE A 396 12.83 -27.44 -11.41
CA PHE A 396 12.29 -28.33 -10.37
C PHE A 396 13.25 -29.44 -9.93
N LYS A 397 14.17 -29.86 -10.80
CA LYS A 397 15.25 -30.79 -10.40
C LYS A 397 16.24 -30.14 -9.43
N LYS A 398 16.50 -28.82 -9.56
CA LYS A 398 17.38 -28.05 -8.67
C LYS A 398 16.69 -27.68 -7.35
N SER A 399 15.36 -27.57 -7.33
CA SER A 399 14.58 -27.20 -6.17
C SER A 399 14.60 -28.31 -5.11
N ALA A 400 14.68 -27.91 -3.84
CA ALA A 400 14.48 -28.79 -2.70
C ALA A 400 13.00 -29.04 -2.38
N ASP A 401 12.09 -28.23 -2.93
CA ASP A 401 10.65 -28.40 -2.75
C ASP A 401 10.13 -29.62 -3.49
N LYS A 402 9.79 -30.65 -2.74
CA LYS A 402 9.21 -31.91 -3.24
C LYS A 402 7.77 -32.10 -2.74
N LYS A 403 7.09 -30.98 -2.41
CA LYS A 403 5.72 -31.04 -1.89
C LYS A 403 4.81 -31.84 -2.83
N ALA A 404 4.19 -32.86 -2.29
CA ALA A 404 3.17 -33.64 -2.96
C ALA A 404 1.86 -32.85 -3.03
N ILE A 405 1.19 -32.91 -4.16
CA ILE A 405 -0.15 -32.38 -4.39
C ILE A 405 -1.09 -33.59 -4.52
N VAL A 406 -2.06 -33.70 -3.60
CA VAL A 406 -2.93 -34.87 -3.43
C VAL A 406 -4.16 -34.78 -4.33
N LYS A 407 -3.98 -34.27 -5.56
CA LYS A 407 -5.07 -34.08 -6.54
C LYS A 407 -4.54 -34.35 -7.94
N ASN A 408 -5.38 -34.94 -8.78
CA ASN A 408 -5.02 -35.23 -10.18
C ASN A 408 -5.25 -34.00 -11.07
N PRO A 409 -4.20 -33.43 -11.68
CA PRO A 409 -4.33 -32.28 -12.57
C PRO A 409 -5.03 -32.60 -13.90
N PHE A 410 -5.14 -33.87 -14.26
CA PHE A 410 -5.69 -34.34 -15.54
C PHE A 410 -7.09 -34.95 -15.41
N ILE A 411 -7.78 -34.64 -14.32
CA ILE A 411 -9.15 -35.15 -14.12
C ILE A 411 -10.14 -34.34 -14.94
N ASP A 412 -11.11 -35.05 -15.51
CA ASP A 412 -12.25 -34.48 -16.22
C ASP A 412 -13.39 -34.20 -15.22
N VAL A 413 -13.51 -32.98 -14.79
CA VAL A 413 -14.49 -32.57 -13.79
C VAL A 413 -15.48 -31.56 -14.36
N LEU A 414 -16.76 -31.90 -14.32
CA LEU A 414 -17.82 -31.01 -14.79
C LEU A 414 -18.09 -29.84 -13.85
N TYR A 415 -17.70 -29.95 -12.60
CA TYR A 415 -17.90 -28.93 -11.56
C TYR A 415 -16.60 -28.26 -11.13
N ASP A 416 -16.69 -26.99 -10.78
CA ASP A 416 -15.57 -26.19 -10.27
C ASP A 416 -15.52 -26.19 -8.74
N VAL A 417 -16.03 -27.22 -8.04
CA VAL A 417 -16.18 -27.28 -6.58
C VAL A 417 -15.43 -28.48 -6.01
N GLU A 418 -14.62 -28.24 -4.98
CA GLU A 418 -13.73 -29.26 -4.37
C GLU A 418 -14.47 -30.42 -3.69
N GLU A 419 -15.65 -30.19 -3.16
CA GLU A 419 -16.41 -31.16 -2.35
C GLU A 419 -16.80 -32.45 -3.08
N GLN A 420 -16.74 -32.43 -4.41
CA GLN A 420 -17.14 -33.56 -5.27
C GLN A 420 -15.99 -34.53 -5.61
N LEU A 421 -14.77 -34.26 -5.14
CA LEU A 421 -13.58 -35.08 -5.42
C LEU A 421 -13.23 -36.05 -4.27
N ALA A 422 -14.19 -36.38 -3.42
CA ALA A 422 -13.97 -37.20 -2.22
C ALA A 422 -13.33 -38.59 -2.51
N ASP A 423 -13.48 -39.14 -3.72
CA ASP A 423 -12.98 -40.47 -4.10
C ASP A 423 -11.53 -40.48 -4.62
N GLU A 424 -10.86 -39.31 -4.80
CA GLU A 424 -9.48 -39.25 -5.29
C GLU A 424 -8.40 -39.38 -4.21
N LYS A 425 -8.71 -39.86 -3.02
CA LYS A 425 -7.81 -39.95 -1.85
C LYS A 425 -6.47 -40.71 -2.05
N LYS A 426 -6.23 -41.27 -3.21
CA LYS A 426 -5.02 -42.05 -3.51
C LYS A 426 -4.10 -41.45 -4.56
N PHE A 427 -4.46 -40.31 -5.17
CA PHE A 427 -3.61 -39.69 -6.17
C PHE A 427 -2.63 -38.72 -5.52
N SER A 428 -1.37 -38.80 -5.90
CA SER A 428 -0.33 -37.87 -5.47
C SER A 428 0.58 -37.54 -6.64
N THR A 429 0.87 -36.30 -6.84
CA THR A 429 1.78 -35.80 -7.86
C THR A 429 2.67 -34.68 -7.32
N THR A 430 3.61 -34.21 -8.11
CA THR A 430 4.47 -33.04 -7.81
C THR A 430 4.46 -32.08 -9.00
N LYS A 431 4.89 -30.85 -8.78
CA LYS A 431 5.08 -29.88 -9.87
C LYS A 431 6.03 -30.42 -10.96
N LEU A 432 7.08 -31.13 -10.56
CA LEU A 432 8.00 -31.80 -11.48
C LEU A 432 7.29 -32.86 -12.35
N ALA A 433 6.53 -33.76 -11.71
CA ALA A 433 5.81 -34.82 -12.43
C ALA A 433 4.75 -34.23 -13.38
N PHE A 434 4.07 -33.17 -12.98
CA PHE A 434 3.14 -32.44 -13.84
C PHE A 434 3.83 -31.88 -15.08
N ALA A 435 4.96 -31.17 -14.91
CA ALA A 435 5.72 -30.59 -16.02
C ALA A 435 6.25 -31.70 -16.98
N GLN A 436 6.71 -32.83 -16.43
CA GLN A 436 7.16 -33.98 -17.22
C GLN A 436 6.02 -34.57 -18.06
N GLU A 437 4.84 -34.74 -17.47
CA GLU A 437 3.68 -35.27 -18.20
C GLU A 437 3.21 -34.28 -19.28
N MET A 438 3.17 -32.97 -18.98
CA MET A 438 2.83 -31.96 -19.99
C MET A 438 3.79 -31.96 -21.17
N LEU A 439 5.10 -32.02 -20.94
CA LEU A 439 6.12 -32.10 -21.99
C LEU A 439 5.96 -33.37 -22.85
N LYS A 440 5.68 -34.52 -22.21
CA LYS A 440 5.39 -35.78 -22.90
C LYS A 440 4.14 -35.66 -23.78
N LEU A 441 3.07 -35.05 -23.26
CA LEU A 441 1.82 -34.83 -24.00
C LEU A 441 2.03 -33.89 -25.19
N GLU A 442 2.87 -32.88 -25.08
CA GLU A 442 3.26 -32.03 -26.22
C GLU A 442 3.92 -32.82 -27.37
N GLN A 443 4.78 -33.80 -27.05
CA GLN A 443 5.38 -34.64 -28.04
C GLN A 443 4.35 -35.60 -28.69
N GLN A 444 3.47 -36.17 -27.87
CA GLN A 444 2.39 -37.06 -28.34
C GLN A 444 1.34 -36.33 -29.19
N ALA A 445 1.10 -35.05 -28.90
CA ALA A 445 0.16 -34.20 -29.64
C ALA A 445 0.63 -33.92 -31.10
N LYS A 446 1.90 -34.12 -31.42
CA LYS A 446 2.44 -34.01 -32.79
C LYS A 446 2.09 -35.21 -33.68
N LEU A 447 1.65 -36.31 -33.07
CA LEU A 447 1.32 -37.53 -33.79
C LEU A 447 -0.20 -37.64 -34.03
N PRO A 448 -0.68 -37.76 -35.29
CA PRO A 448 -2.13 -37.76 -35.55
C PRO A 448 -2.92 -38.80 -34.76
N ALA A 449 -2.36 -39.98 -34.53
CA ALA A 449 -3.01 -41.07 -33.79
C ALA A 449 -3.25 -40.74 -32.29
N THR A 450 -2.48 -39.86 -31.70
CA THR A 450 -2.58 -39.50 -30.25
C THR A 450 -2.97 -38.05 -30.06
N ALA A 451 -2.99 -37.20 -31.07
CA ALA A 451 -3.20 -35.78 -31.00
C ALA A 451 -4.46 -35.39 -30.20
N ALA A 452 -5.62 -35.93 -30.55
CA ALA A 452 -6.89 -35.61 -29.91
C ALA A 452 -6.87 -35.87 -28.42
N LYS A 453 -6.42 -37.04 -27.98
CA LYS A 453 -6.33 -37.42 -26.57
C LYS A 453 -5.28 -36.61 -25.81
N SER A 454 -4.15 -36.34 -26.46
CA SER A 454 -3.06 -35.58 -25.84
C SER A 454 -3.47 -34.12 -25.62
N PHE A 455 -4.02 -33.45 -26.63
CA PHE A 455 -4.55 -32.09 -26.47
C PHE A 455 -5.65 -32.02 -25.41
N TYR A 456 -6.55 -32.98 -25.38
CA TYR A 456 -7.60 -33.01 -24.35
C TYR A 456 -7.02 -33.13 -22.94
N LYS A 457 -6.07 -34.04 -22.72
CA LYS A 457 -5.41 -34.19 -21.42
C LYS A 457 -4.59 -32.94 -21.06
N MET A 458 -3.90 -32.32 -22.01
CA MET A 458 -3.23 -31.03 -21.79
C MET A 458 -4.22 -29.95 -21.41
N ALA A 459 -5.38 -29.89 -22.08
CA ALA A 459 -6.44 -28.93 -21.78
C ALA A 459 -6.97 -29.09 -20.35
N LEU A 460 -7.19 -30.34 -19.89
CA LEU A 460 -7.57 -30.63 -18.51
C LEU A 460 -6.49 -30.16 -17.53
N GLY A 461 -5.21 -30.48 -17.80
CA GLY A 461 -4.09 -30.03 -16.99
C GLY A 461 -4.07 -28.49 -16.85
N MET A 462 -4.21 -27.79 -17.98
CA MET A 462 -4.24 -26.31 -18.00
C MET A 462 -5.46 -25.74 -17.29
N TYR A 463 -6.65 -26.34 -17.43
CA TYR A 463 -7.85 -25.90 -16.72
C TYR A 463 -7.71 -26.08 -15.21
N ASN A 464 -7.22 -27.25 -14.79
CA ASN A 464 -7.13 -27.61 -13.38
C ASN A 464 -6.07 -26.80 -12.60
N ILE A 465 -5.11 -26.18 -13.25
CA ILE A 465 -4.16 -25.26 -12.61
C ILE A 465 -4.65 -23.81 -12.55
N THR A 466 -5.83 -23.48 -13.14
CA THR A 466 -6.42 -22.16 -13.04
C THR A 466 -7.09 -21.92 -11.68
N TYR A 467 -7.59 -20.71 -11.45
CA TYR A 467 -8.37 -20.35 -10.25
C TYR A 467 -9.56 -21.32 -10.02
N TYR A 468 -10.18 -21.80 -11.08
CA TYR A 468 -11.36 -22.67 -11.03
C TYR A 468 -11.04 -24.16 -10.88
N GLY A 469 -9.78 -24.50 -11.02
CA GLY A 469 -9.33 -25.89 -11.08
C GLY A 469 -8.95 -26.44 -9.71
N HIS A 470 -8.80 -27.76 -9.67
CA HIS A 470 -8.55 -28.50 -8.44
C HIS A 470 -7.07 -28.53 -8.03
N THR A 471 -6.16 -28.20 -8.95
CA THR A 471 -4.71 -28.22 -8.73
C THR A 471 -4.06 -26.85 -8.94
N TRP A 472 -4.77 -25.80 -8.59
CA TRP A 472 -4.28 -24.42 -8.65
C TRP A 472 -2.93 -24.23 -7.92
N GLU A 473 -2.64 -25.06 -6.91
CA GLU A 473 -1.37 -25.09 -6.17
C GLU A 473 -0.14 -25.39 -7.05
N MET A 474 -0.34 -25.92 -8.26
CA MET A 474 0.76 -26.13 -9.24
C MET A 474 1.41 -24.80 -9.65
N VAL A 475 0.63 -23.74 -9.73
CA VAL A 475 1.07 -22.43 -10.26
C VAL A 475 0.86 -21.27 -9.30
N GLN A 476 0.13 -21.46 -8.19
CA GLN A 476 -0.17 -20.41 -7.23
C GLN A 476 0.07 -20.89 -5.80
N TYR A 477 0.32 -19.97 -4.88
CA TYR A 477 0.66 -20.26 -3.48
C TYR A 477 -0.46 -19.91 -2.51
N TYR A 478 -1.41 -19.12 -2.98
CA TYR A 478 -2.60 -18.72 -2.25
C TYR A 478 -3.77 -18.54 -3.23
N ARG A 479 -4.97 -18.96 -2.82
CA ARG A 479 -6.21 -18.71 -3.55
C ARG A 479 -7.22 -18.08 -2.58
N SER A 480 -7.62 -16.84 -2.85
CA SER A 480 -8.66 -16.18 -2.09
C SER A 480 -10.04 -16.81 -2.38
N GLY A 481 -10.84 -16.99 -1.35
CA GLY A 481 -12.24 -17.39 -1.49
C GLY A 481 -13.19 -16.22 -1.76
N SER A 482 -12.70 -14.99 -1.60
CA SER A 482 -13.50 -13.75 -1.70
C SER A 482 -13.12 -12.86 -2.88
N ASP A 483 -12.05 -13.16 -3.60
CA ASP A 483 -11.65 -12.38 -4.76
C ASP A 483 -12.66 -12.50 -5.90
N GLY A 484 -12.84 -11.42 -6.64
CA GLY A 484 -13.65 -11.42 -7.86
C GLY A 484 -13.07 -12.39 -8.89
N TYR A 485 -13.93 -13.18 -9.48
CA TYR A 485 -13.59 -14.22 -10.46
C TYR A 485 -13.54 -13.63 -11.87
N TYR A 486 -12.67 -12.65 -12.12
CA TYR A 486 -12.60 -11.96 -13.39
C TYR A 486 -11.17 -11.85 -13.91
N VAL A 487 -11.05 -11.75 -15.24
CA VAL A 487 -9.77 -11.52 -15.91
C VAL A 487 -9.35 -10.08 -15.68
N PRO A 488 -8.22 -9.82 -15.00
CA PRO A 488 -7.78 -8.46 -14.74
C PRO A 488 -7.30 -7.78 -16.03
N GLU A 489 -7.82 -6.57 -16.33
CA GLU A 489 -7.45 -5.83 -17.54
C GLU A 489 -5.94 -5.53 -17.59
N ASN A 490 -5.40 -5.04 -16.49
CA ASN A 490 -3.99 -4.66 -16.34
C ASN A 490 -3.13 -5.76 -15.71
N GLY A 491 -3.62 -7.02 -15.70
CA GLY A 491 -2.87 -8.15 -15.16
C GLY A 491 -1.75 -8.62 -16.08
N THR A 492 -0.76 -9.34 -15.50
CA THR A 492 0.26 -10.07 -16.25
C THR A 492 -0.38 -11.16 -17.13
N GLY A 493 0.38 -11.69 -18.08
CA GLY A 493 -0.08 -12.82 -18.91
C GLY A 493 -0.54 -14.00 -18.05
N PHE A 494 0.19 -14.31 -16.97
CA PHE A 494 -0.20 -15.36 -16.02
C PHE A 494 -1.51 -15.03 -15.29
N GLN A 495 -1.68 -13.81 -14.78
CA GLN A 495 -2.90 -13.43 -14.07
C GLN A 495 -4.13 -13.52 -14.98
N LYS A 496 -4.01 -13.08 -16.24
CA LYS A 496 -5.08 -13.22 -17.22
C LYS A 496 -5.43 -14.69 -17.48
N GLU A 497 -4.41 -15.54 -17.67
CA GLU A 497 -4.60 -16.97 -17.87
C GLU A 497 -5.24 -17.65 -16.66
N TYR A 498 -4.76 -17.33 -15.46
CA TYR A 498 -5.22 -17.92 -14.19
C TYR A 498 -6.72 -17.72 -13.97
N TYR A 499 -7.26 -16.55 -14.36
CA TYR A 499 -8.69 -16.25 -14.26
C TYR A 499 -9.48 -16.48 -15.55
N GLY A 500 -8.84 -16.63 -16.70
CA GLY A 500 -9.51 -16.71 -18.00
C GLY A 500 -9.48 -18.08 -18.68
N ALA A 501 -8.58 -18.97 -18.25
CA ALA A 501 -8.40 -20.31 -18.83
C ALA A 501 -8.26 -20.31 -20.38
N PHE A 502 -7.53 -19.34 -20.94
CA PHE A 502 -7.39 -19.19 -22.39
C PHE A 502 -6.64 -20.36 -23.03
N LYS A 503 -5.55 -20.79 -22.39
CA LYS A 503 -4.72 -21.90 -22.90
C LYS A 503 -5.45 -23.24 -22.83
N ALA A 504 -6.22 -23.45 -21.78
CA ALA A 504 -7.09 -24.61 -21.67
C ALA A 504 -8.11 -24.65 -22.83
N LYS A 505 -8.75 -23.52 -23.13
CA LYS A 505 -9.71 -23.40 -24.24
C LYS A 505 -9.05 -23.70 -25.59
N GLU A 506 -7.88 -23.14 -25.85
CA GLU A 506 -7.08 -23.42 -27.08
C GLU A 506 -6.81 -24.93 -27.25
N TYR A 507 -6.44 -25.61 -26.18
CA TYR A 507 -6.18 -27.04 -26.25
C TYR A 507 -7.44 -27.88 -26.37
N PHE A 508 -8.57 -27.48 -25.80
CA PHE A 508 -9.87 -28.13 -26.05
C PHE A 508 -10.31 -27.98 -27.50
N GLU A 509 -10.07 -26.81 -28.11
CA GLU A 509 -10.34 -26.60 -29.54
C GLU A 509 -9.49 -27.52 -30.41
N LYS A 510 -8.16 -27.57 -30.21
CA LYS A 510 -7.25 -28.49 -30.92
C LYS A 510 -7.63 -29.97 -30.73
N ALA A 511 -8.09 -30.32 -29.53
CA ALA A 511 -8.56 -31.69 -29.26
C ALA A 511 -9.84 -32.00 -30.04
N MET A 512 -10.78 -31.05 -30.08
CA MET A 512 -12.02 -31.19 -30.86
C MET A 512 -11.76 -31.35 -32.37
N ASP A 513 -10.84 -30.55 -32.91
CA ASP A 513 -10.47 -30.58 -34.32
C ASP A 513 -9.79 -31.92 -34.73
N ALA A 514 -8.90 -32.41 -33.88
CA ALA A 514 -8.21 -33.67 -34.10
C ALA A 514 -9.07 -34.91 -33.79
N GLY A 515 -10.19 -34.75 -33.08
CA GLY A 515 -11.06 -35.85 -32.71
C GLY A 515 -12.07 -36.23 -33.79
N THR A 516 -12.51 -37.47 -33.83
CA THR A 516 -13.53 -37.98 -34.78
C THR A 516 -14.82 -38.41 -34.06
N ASP A 517 -14.73 -38.81 -32.83
CA ASP A 517 -15.88 -39.26 -32.04
C ASP A 517 -16.79 -38.10 -31.62
N LYS A 518 -18.10 -38.23 -31.90
CA LYS A 518 -19.05 -37.16 -31.67
C LYS A 518 -19.27 -36.86 -30.19
N ASN A 519 -19.21 -37.86 -29.33
CA ASN A 519 -19.36 -37.68 -27.88
C ASN A 519 -18.11 -37.01 -27.27
N PHE A 520 -16.92 -37.34 -27.80
CA PHE A 520 -15.67 -36.66 -27.44
C PHE A 520 -15.68 -35.17 -27.84
N LYS A 521 -16.13 -34.86 -29.08
CA LYS A 521 -16.26 -33.49 -29.55
C LYS A 521 -17.28 -32.68 -28.69
N ALA A 522 -18.38 -33.32 -28.30
CA ALA A 522 -19.34 -32.71 -27.38
C ALA A 522 -18.68 -32.31 -26.04
N ARG A 523 -17.84 -33.19 -25.50
CA ARG A 523 -17.08 -32.95 -24.27
C ARG A 523 -16.11 -31.76 -24.41
N CYS A 524 -15.34 -31.71 -25.50
CA CYS A 524 -14.46 -30.58 -25.80
C CYS A 524 -15.24 -29.26 -25.89
N LEU A 525 -16.31 -29.22 -26.65
CA LEU A 525 -17.11 -28.01 -26.83
C LEU A 525 -17.75 -27.51 -25.52
N PHE A 526 -18.21 -28.41 -24.65
CA PHE A 526 -18.71 -28.04 -23.34
C PHE A 526 -17.62 -27.43 -22.44
N MET A 527 -16.41 -27.99 -22.46
CA MET A 527 -15.28 -27.42 -21.71
C MET A 527 -14.85 -26.05 -22.28
N MET A 528 -14.92 -25.87 -23.61
CA MET A 528 -14.73 -24.55 -24.22
C MET A 528 -15.80 -23.55 -23.76
N ALA A 529 -17.06 -24.00 -23.61
CA ALA A 529 -18.14 -23.18 -23.07
C ALA A 529 -17.86 -22.76 -21.61
N LYS A 530 -17.34 -23.65 -20.78
CA LYS A 530 -16.90 -23.31 -19.42
C LYS A 530 -15.81 -22.25 -19.43
N CYS A 531 -14.77 -22.41 -20.25
CA CYS A 531 -13.70 -21.42 -20.38
C CYS A 531 -14.24 -20.07 -20.85
N ALA A 532 -15.14 -20.07 -21.85
CA ALA A 532 -15.71 -18.84 -22.40
C ALA A 532 -16.52 -18.05 -21.35
N GLN A 533 -17.19 -18.72 -20.43
CA GLN A 533 -17.88 -18.04 -19.31
C GLN A 533 -16.91 -17.26 -18.43
N LYS A 534 -15.69 -17.81 -18.19
CA LYS A 534 -14.67 -17.13 -17.38
C LYS A 534 -14.06 -15.90 -18.09
N GLN A 535 -14.22 -15.84 -19.41
CA GLN A 535 -13.68 -14.77 -20.26
C GLN A 535 -14.68 -13.61 -20.49
N VAL A 536 -15.91 -13.73 -20.00
CA VAL A 536 -16.86 -12.61 -20.03
C VAL A 536 -16.42 -11.55 -19.05
N HIS A 537 -16.24 -10.32 -19.54
CA HIS A 537 -15.85 -9.20 -18.67
C HIS A 537 -16.90 -8.95 -17.58
N GLN A 538 -16.48 -9.02 -16.34
CA GLN A 538 -17.33 -8.74 -15.18
C GLN A 538 -17.06 -7.32 -14.70
N PRO A 539 -18.08 -6.43 -14.68
CA PRO A 539 -17.93 -5.07 -14.17
C PRO A 539 -17.43 -5.05 -12.72
N GLN A 540 -16.44 -4.23 -12.45
CA GLN A 540 -15.90 -4.05 -11.11
C GLN A 540 -16.46 -2.78 -10.48
N TYR A 541 -16.89 -2.89 -9.24
CA TYR A 541 -17.49 -1.78 -8.49
C TYR A 541 -16.60 -0.51 -8.49
N SER A 542 -15.29 -0.68 -8.33
CA SER A 542 -14.31 0.41 -8.33
C SER A 542 -14.25 1.23 -9.63
N GLU A 543 -14.72 0.68 -10.75
CA GLU A 543 -14.72 1.36 -12.05
C GLU A 543 -15.81 2.44 -12.15
N TYR A 544 -16.86 2.32 -11.34
CA TYR A 544 -18.08 3.13 -11.45
C TYR A 544 -18.13 4.30 -10.47
N LYS A 545 -17.18 4.41 -9.54
CA LYS A 545 -17.13 5.44 -8.50
C LYS A 545 -18.45 5.53 -7.71
N THR A 546 -19.31 6.49 -8.08
CA THR A 546 -20.63 6.72 -7.47
C THR A 546 -21.81 6.45 -8.40
N ASN A 547 -21.57 5.98 -9.62
CA ASN A 547 -22.63 5.73 -10.60
C ASN A 547 -23.19 4.30 -10.46
N TRP A 548 -24.01 4.10 -9.45
CA TRP A 548 -24.63 2.82 -9.10
C TRP A 548 -25.57 2.29 -10.17
N ASP A 549 -26.36 3.17 -10.80
CA ASP A 549 -27.33 2.78 -11.82
C ASP A 549 -26.62 2.15 -13.02
N LYS A 550 -25.49 2.73 -13.43
CA LYS A 550 -24.68 2.20 -14.53
C LYS A 550 -24.03 0.87 -14.16
N TYR A 551 -23.54 0.73 -12.92
CA TYR A 551 -23.01 -0.54 -12.43
C TYR A 551 -24.05 -1.65 -12.48
N ASP A 552 -25.27 -1.39 -12.00
CA ASP A 552 -26.36 -2.37 -12.00
C ASP A 552 -26.81 -2.76 -13.43
N GLU A 553 -26.81 -1.80 -14.36
CA GLU A 553 -27.10 -2.06 -15.77
C GLU A 553 -26.06 -2.98 -16.39
N ASP A 554 -24.78 -2.67 -16.20
CA ASP A 554 -23.67 -3.46 -16.75
C ASP A 554 -23.57 -4.84 -16.08
N GLN A 555 -23.89 -4.96 -14.79
CA GLN A 555 -24.02 -6.25 -14.12
C GLN A 555 -25.14 -7.13 -14.74
N LYS A 556 -26.29 -6.55 -15.07
CA LYS A 556 -27.36 -7.27 -15.77
C LYS A 556 -26.90 -7.72 -17.17
N ALA A 557 -26.20 -6.85 -17.90
CA ALA A 557 -25.65 -7.16 -19.21
C ALA A 557 -24.58 -8.28 -19.14
N TYR A 558 -23.71 -8.25 -18.14
CA TYR A 558 -22.75 -9.32 -17.84
C TYR A 558 -23.45 -10.66 -17.64
N TRP A 559 -24.44 -10.73 -16.73
CA TRP A 559 -25.17 -11.96 -16.47
C TRP A 559 -25.94 -12.48 -17.70
N ALA A 560 -26.46 -11.59 -18.54
CA ALA A 560 -27.09 -11.97 -19.78
C ALA A 560 -26.10 -12.66 -20.74
N LYS A 561 -24.91 -12.07 -20.96
CA LYS A 561 -23.83 -12.65 -21.78
C LYS A 561 -23.30 -13.96 -21.20
N PHE A 562 -23.06 -14.01 -19.88
CA PHE A 562 -22.59 -15.21 -19.19
C PHE A 562 -23.55 -16.39 -19.37
N LYS A 563 -24.87 -16.17 -19.21
CA LYS A 563 -25.89 -17.19 -19.36
C LYS A 563 -26.14 -17.59 -20.81
N ALA A 564 -26.06 -16.65 -21.77
CA ALA A 564 -26.23 -16.93 -23.19
C ALA A 564 -25.15 -17.87 -23.74
N ASN A 565 -23.96 -17.78 -23.26
CA ASN A 565 -22.75 -18.52 -23.62
C ASN A 565 -22.51 -18.67 -25.14
N THR A 566 -21.32 -18.39 -25.63
CA THR A 566 -21.01 -18.42 -27.07
C THR A 566 -21.16 -19.81 -27.69
N TYR A 567 -20.95 -20.89 -26.93
CA TYR A 567 -20.91 -22.27 -27.41
C TYR A 567 -22.17 -23.08 -27.12
N PHE A 568 -23.06 -22.66 -26.24
CA PHE A 568 -24.31 -23.38 -25.92
C PHE A 568 -25.23 -23.54 -27.12
N PRO A 569 -25.43 -22.55 -28.02
CA PRO A 569 -26.25 -22.74 -29.20
C PRO A 569 -25.78 -23.92 -30.09
N GLN A 570 -24.46 -23.98 -30.36
CA GLN A 570 -23.84 -25.06 -31.12
C GLN A 570 -23.93 -26.39 -30.37
N PHE A 571 -23.62 -26.40 -29.07
CA PHE A 571 -23.66 -27.60 -28.24
C PHE A 571 -25.03 -28.27 -28.25
N VAL A 572 -26.09 -27.50 -28.08
CA VAL A 572 -27.47 -28.01 -28.10
C VAL A 572 -27.87 -28.51 -29.49
N LYS A 573 -27.54 -27.74 -30.56
CA LYS A 573 -27.93 -28.06 -31.94
C LYS A 573 -27.20 -29.30 -32.48
N GLU A 574 -25.91 -29.41 -32.29
CA GLU A 574 -25.11 -30.44 -32.95
C GLU A 574 -24.88 -31.68 -32.07
N TYR A 575 -24.91 -31.54 -30.73
CA TYR A 575 -24.53 -32.59 -29.80
C TYR A 575 -25.69 -33.00 -28.85
N GLY A 576 -26.88 -32.43 -28.97
CA GLY A 576 -28.00 -32.69 -28.07
C GLY A 576 -28.47 -34.17 -27.99
N ASN A 577 -28.05 -35.02 -28.92
CA ASN A 577 -28.36 -36.45 -28.92
C ASN A 577 -27.21 -37.32 -28.35
N THR A 578 -26.09 -36.75 -27.89
CA THR A 578 -24.96 -37.50 -27.34
C THR A 578 -25.19 -37.90 -25.87
N ALA A 579 -24.50 -38.96 -25.42
CA ALA A 579 -24.57 -39.37 -24.03
C ALA A 579 -24.00 -38.29 -23.12
N PHE A 580 -22.91 -37.65 -23.54
CA PHE A 580 -22.29 -36.55 -22.77
C PHE A 580 -23.21 -35.32 -22.64
N TYR A 581 -24.01 -34.99 -23.66
CA TYR A 581 -25.00 -33.91 -23.55
C TYR A 581 -25.97 -34.16 -22.39
N LYS A 582 -26.46 -35.39 -22.25
CA LYS A 582 -27.40 -35.76 -21.17
C LYS A 582 -26.73 -35.61 -19.80
N GLU A 583 -25.51 -36.03 -19.68
CA GLU A 583 -24.69 -35.87 -18.47
C GLU A 583 -24.48 -34.37 -18.14
N ALA A 584 -24.00 -33.58 -19.08
CA ALA A 584 -23.78 -32.14 -18.93
C ALA A 584 -25.09 -31.39 -18.62
N PHE A 585 -26.21 -31.75 -19.26
CA PHE A 585 -27.52 -31.16 -18.98
C PHE A 585 -28.01 -31.46 -17.56
N SER A 586 -27.80 -32.67 -17.05
CA SER A 586 -28.14 -33.01 -15.66
C SER A 586 -27.28 -32.28 -14.63
N SER A 587 -26.04 -32.00 -14.97
CA SER A 587 -25.05 -31.45 -14.06
C SER A 587 -24.94 -29.91 -14.08
N CYS A 588 -25.13 -29.27 -15.23
CA CYS A 588 -24.91 -27.83 -15.40
C CYS A 588 -26.23 -27.05 -15.35
N SER A 589 -26.41 -26.25 -14.28
CA SER A 589 -27.61 -25.38 -14.14
C SER A 589 -27.70 -24.31 -15.23
N TYR A 590 -26.58 -23.70 -15.63
CA TYR A 590 -26.53 -22.68 -16.68
C TYR A 590 -26.95 -23.24 -18.05
N LEU A 591 -26.57 -24.47 -18.38
CA LEU A 591 -27.00 -25.15 -19.59
C LEU A 591 -28.52 -25.41 -19.55
N ARG A 592 -29.05 -25.89 -18.41
CA ARG A 592 -30.50 -26.08 -18.22
C ARG A 592 -31.27 -24.78 -18.37
N ASP A 593 -30.77 -23.70 -17.78
CA ASP A 593 -31.40 -22.37 -17.86
C ASP A 593 -31.37 -21.82 -19.29
N PHE A 594 -30.29 -22.07 -20.03
CA PHE A 594 -30.19 -21.71 -21.44
C PHE A 594 -31.23 -22.45 -22.29
N VAL A 595 -31.37 -23.76 -22.08
CA VAL A 595 -32.33 -24.59 -22.85
C VAL A 595 -33.78 -24.27 -22.51
N LYS A 596 -34.13 -23.99 -21.24
CA LYS A 596 -35.48 -23.63 -20.80
C LYS A 596 -35.95 -22.26 -21.31
N LYS A 597 -35.05 -21.37 -21.70
CA LYS A 597 -35.38 -20.03 -22.22
C LYS A 597 -35.61 -20.02 -23.74
N LYS A 598 -35.35 -21.14 -24.43
CA LYS A 598 -35.72 -21.38 -25.83
C LYS A 598 -37.08 -22.06 -25.93
#